data_c1d3f966def62e17c5e0a9c1b09485c5
#
_entry.id   c1d3f966def62e17c5e0a9c1b09485c5
#
_cell.length_a   1.000
_cell.length_b   1.000
_cell.length_c   1.000
_cell.angle_alpha   90.00
_cell.angle_beta   90.00
_cell.angle_gamma   90.00
#
_symmetry.space_group_name_H-M   'P 1'
#
loop_
_entity.id
_entity.type
_entity.pdbx_description
1 polymer ?
#
loop_
_entity_poly.entity_id
_entity_poly.type
_entity_poly.pdbx_seq_one_letter_code
_entity_poly.pdbx_strand_id
1 'polypeptide(L)'
;MKKSIVDTIYAAQKYAQEITKVTETHKAFSVEDAYGYQRELIDRYLREGSKVSGYKMGLTSREKMVQMGVNAPIYGVLLEEMDLKGSPLAVKSLIHPKAEPEIAVLLKADVAPDASIEEMEKAIGWIAPAIEIIDSRYKDFKFTMPDVVADNCSSAKYEIGEWLPYPIKGVHINEITVKLLINGELKAEGPATAVLGSPLLSLREQQLSLAKAGAQLKKGQLILTGAITVAMMLAPGDLVRVDTNHLGSVSIQCE
;
A
#
# COMPACT_ATOMS: atom_id res chain seq x y z
N MET A 1 -19.83 21.84 16.66
CA MET A 1 -19.76 21.52 15.22
C MET A 1 -19.34 20.07 15.07
N LYS A 2 -19.98 19.27 14.20
CA LYS A 2 -19.47 17.94 13.84
C LYS A 2 -18.10 18.14 13.16
N LYS A 3 -17.08 17.35 13.56
CA LYS A 3 -15.79 17.31 12.85
C LYS A 3 -16.03 16.83 11.42
N SER A 4 -15.25 17.33 10.45
CA SER A 4 -15.30 16.82 9.10
C SER A 4 -14.80 15.35 9.06
N ILE A 5 -15.12 14.62 7.98
CA ILE A 5 -14.59 13.26 7.76
C ILE A 5 -13.08 13.28 7.82
N VAL A 6 -12.45 14.22 7.13
CA VAL A 6 -10.99 14.37 7.06
C VAL A 6 -10.38 14.68 8.43
N ASP A 7 -10.99 15.61 9.21
CA ASP A 7 -10.52 15.91 10.57
C ASP A 7 -10.61 14.68 11.49
N THR A 8 -11.66 13.88 11.31
CA THR A 8 -11.87 12.67 12.11
C THR A 8 -10.82 11.62 11.81
N ILE A 9 -10.55 11.33 10.52
CA ILE A 9 -9.55 10.35 10.08
C ILE A 9 -8.15 10.84 10.43
N TYR A 10 -7.83 12.11 10.17
CA TYR A 10 -6.54 12.69 10.51
C TYR A 10 -6.24 12.58 12.02
N ALA A 11 -7.21 12.91 12.87
CA ALA A 11 -7.04 12.79 14.32
C ALA A 11 -6.83 11.32 14.75
N ALA A 12 -7.58 10.38 14.14
CA ALA A 12 -7.43 8.96 14.40
C ALA A 12 -6.01 8.46 14.08
N GLN A 13 -5.47 8.85 12.92
CA GLN A 13 -4.09 8.54 12.52
C GLN A 13 -3.07 9.16 13.47
N LYS A 14 -3.20 10.46 13.73
CA LYS A 14 -2.22 11.24 14.51
C LYS A 14 -2.11 10.78 15.96
N TYR A 15 -3.21 10.33 16.55
CA TYR A 15 -3.27 9.95 17.96
C TYR A 15 -3.40 8.44 18.16
N ALA A 16 -3.26 7.63 17.11
CA ALA A 16 -3.43 6.17 17.14
C ALA A 16 -4.71 5.75 17.87
N GLN A 17 -5.82 6.38 17.53
CA GLN A 17 -7.11 6.15 18.20
C GLN A 17 -8.14 5.61 17.21
N GLU A 18 -8.67 4.42 17.49
CA GLU A 18 -9.70 3.83 16.63
C GLU A 18 -11.00 4.65 16.64
N ILE A 19 -11.69 4.64 15.50
CA ILE A 19 -12.95 5.35 15.29
C ILE A 19 -14.02 4.41 14.72
N THR A 20 -15.28 4.79 14.92
CA THR A 20 -16.40 4.20 14.19
C THR A 20 -16.32 4.59 12.71
N LYS A 21 -16.79 3.72 11.82
CA LYS A 21 -16.84 3.97 10.38
C LYS A 21 -17.46 5.34 10.08
N VAL A 22 -16.80 6.13 9.25
CA VAL A 22 -17.32 7.46 8.89
C VAL A 22 -18.61 7.37 8.08
N THR A 23 -18.84 6.26 7.37
CA THR A 23 -20.11 5.98 6.67
C THR A 23 -21.29 5.78 7.63
N GLU A 24 -21.06 5.44 8.89
CA GLU A 24 -22.13 5.33 9.92
C GLU A 24 -22.43 6.67 10.61
N THR A 25 -21.47 7.57 10.64
CA THR A 25 -21.56 8.83 11.39
C THR A 25 -21.85 10.06 10.53
N HIS A 26 -21.68 9.93 9.22
CA HIS A 26 -21.91 10.96 8.22
C HIS A 26 -22.96 10.52 7.20
N LYS A 27 -23.45 11.47 6.39
CA LYS A 27 -24.32 11.14 5.27
C LYS A 27 -23.60 10.17 4.32
N ALA A 28 -24.32 9.21 3.76
CA ALA A 28 -23.77 8.26 2.80
C ALA A 28 -23.04 8.98 1.64
N PHE A 29 -21.89 8.47 1.27
CA PHE A 29 -21.03 8.98 0.20
C PHE A 29 -20.46 7.81 -0.63
N SER A 30 -20.13 8.10 -1.88
CA SER A 30 -19.61 7.13 -2.84
C SER A 30 -18.12 6.85 -2.65
N VAL A 31 -17.58 5.85 -3.34
CA VAL A 31 -16.13 5.61 -3.43
C VAL A 31 -15.42 6.79 -4.11
N GLU A 32 -16.07 7.44 -5.09
CA GLU A 32 -15.53 8.63 -5.76
C GLU A 32 -15.40 9.81 -4.78
N ASP A 33 -16.44 10.06 -3.96
CA ASP A 33 -16.37 11.05 -2.88
C ASP A 33 -15.25 10.70 -1.88
N ALA A 34 -15.09 9.41 -1.56
CA ALA A 34 -14.03 8.92 -0.66
C ALA A 34 -12.63 9.24 -1.17
N TYR A 35 -12.38 9.12 -2.48
CA TYR A 35 -11.12 9.61 -3.08
C TYR A 35 -10.98 11.13 -2.97
N GLY A 36 -12.08 11.87 -2.94
CA GLY A 36 -12.08 13.30 -2.61
C GLY A 36 -11.55 13.55 -1.19
N TYR A 37 -12.08 12.82 -0.21
CA TYR A 37 -11.61 12.90 1.19
C TYR A 37 -10.16 12.42 1.35
N GLN A 38 -9.77 11.36 0.64
CA GLN A 38 -8.37 10.92 0.61
C GLN A 38 -7.44 12.04 0.12
N ARG A 39 -7.76 12.70 -1.00
CA ARG A 39 -6.97 13.82 -1.52
C ARG A 39 -6.89 14.95 -0.49
N GLU A 40 -8.00 15.34 0.13
CA GLU A 40 -8.02 16.39 1.14
C GLU A 40 -7.16 16.03 2.37
N LEU A 41 -7.18 14.76 2.78
CA LEU A 41 -6.33 14.22 3.85
C LEU A 41 -4.85 14.32 3.48
N ILE A 42 -4.48 13.90 2.28
CA ILE A 42 -3.10 13.99 1.77
C ILE A 42 -2.67 15.45 1.64
N ASP A 43 -3.50 16.32 1.08
CA ASP A 43 -3.21 17.76 0.98
C ASP A 43 -2.95 18.39 2.34
N ARG A 44 -3.59 17.89 3.40
CA ARG A 44 -3.31 18.34 4.76
C ARG A 44 -1.89 17.97 5.19
N TYR A 45 -1.46 16.73 4.97
CA TYR A 45 -0.09 16.30 5.24
C TYR A 45 0.93 17.10 4.42
N LEU A 46 0.64 17.35 3.13
CA LEU A 46 1.52 18.15 2.28
C LEU A 46 1.67 19.59 2.79
N ARG A 47 0.59 20.21 3.28
CA ARG A 47 0.64 21.53 3.93
C ARG A 47 1.44 21.53 5.25
N GLU A 48 1.54 20.38 5.93
CA GLU A 48 2.36 20.19 7.12
C GLU A 48 3.83 19.87 6.80
N GLY A 49 4.20 19.80 5.51
CA GLY A 49 5.57 19.60 5.04
C GLY A 49 5.90 18.20 4.54
N SER A 50 4.93 17.25 4.60
CA SER A 50 5.07 15.92 4.02
C SER A 50 5.27 15.96 2.51
N LYS A 51 5.85 14.90 1.94
CA LYS A 51 6.00 14.74 0.49
C LYS A 51 5.51 13.37 0.05
N VAL A 52 4.93 13.33 -1.15
CA VAL A 52 4.53 12.07 -1.77
C VAL A 52 5.77 11.32 -2.24
N SER A 53 5.96 10.08 -1.76
CA SER A 53 6.99 9.15 -2.24
C SER A 53 6.47 8.25 -3.36
N GLY A 54 5.17 7.99 -3.39
CA GLY A 54 4.57 7.11 -4.38
C GLY A 54 3.16 6.66 -4.02
N TYR A 55 2.85 5.42 -4.39
CA TYR A 55 1.53 4.84 -4.23
C TYR A 55 1.61 3.38 -3.78
N LYS A 56 0.52 2.89 -3.18
CA LYS A 56 0.31 1.48 -2.88
C LYS A 56 -1.01 1.01 -3.48
N MET A 57 -1.07 -0.28 -3.83
CA MET A 57 -2.28 -0.91 -4.34
C MET A 57 -2.92 -1.80 -3.27
N GLY A 58 -4.22 -1.70 -3.14
CA GLY A 58 -5.01 -2.53 -2.24
C GLY A 58 -6.09 -3.32 -2.98
N LEU A 59 -6.59 -4.39 -2.36
CA LEU A 59 -7.60 -5.29 -2.94
C LEU A 59 -7.15 -5.88 -4.29
N THR A 60 -5.90 -6.28 -4.39
CA THR A 60 -5.28 -6.82 -5.60
C THR A 60 -5.53 -8.31 -5.81
N SER A 61 -6.34 -8.98 -4.97
CA SER A 61 -6.81 -10.34 -5.23
C SER A 61 -8.28 -10.37 -5.63
N ARG A 62 -8.63 -11.27 -6.55
CA ARG A 62 -9.99 -11.43 -7.05
C ARG A 62 -10.97 -11.79 -5.93
N GLU A 63 -10.55 -12.65 -5.00
CA GLU A 63 -11.35 -13.06 -3.86
C GLU A 63 -11.67 -11.87 -2.94
N LYS A 64 -10.68 -11.04 -2.63
CA LYS A 64 -10.87 -9.82 -1.83
C LYS A 64 -11.81 -8.83 -2.54
N MET A 65 -11.68 -8.65 -3.86
CA MET A 65 -12.59 -7.78 -4.62
C MET A 65 -14.03 -8.28 -4.58
N VAL A 66 -14.25 -9.59 -4.79
CA VAL A 66 -15.59 -10.21 -4.70
C VAL A 66 -16.16 -10.05 -3.29
N GLN A 67 -15.37 -10.31 -2.25
CA GLN A 67 -15.79 -10.16 -0.85
C GLN A 67 -16.22 -8.72 -0.52
N MET A 68 -15.55 -7.73 -1.09
CA MET A 68 -15.84 -6.31 -0.90
C MET A 68 -16.89 -5.76 -1.88
N GLY A 69 -17.39 -6.59 -2.81
CA GLY A 69 -18.39 -6.19 -3.80
C GLY A 69 -17.90 -5.15 -4.82
N VAL A 70 -16.59 -5.21 -5.19
CA VAL A 70 -15.97 -4.26 -6.11
C VAL A 70 -15.36 -4.95 -7.33
N ASN A 71 -15.20 -4.21 -8.42
CA ASN A 71 -14.70 -4.71 -9.69
C ASN A 71 -13.28 -4.19 -10.03
N ALA A 72 -12.70 -3.37 -9.16
CA ALA A 72 -11.38 -2.79 -9.37
C ALA A 72 -10.63 -2.68 -8.03
N PRO A 73 -9.29 -2.75 -8.07
CA PRO A 73 -8.46 -2.48 -6.91
C PRO A 73 -8.56 -1.02 -6.50
N ILE A 74 -8.10 -0.73 -5.30
CA ILE A 74 -8.01 0.62 -4.74
C ILE A 74 -6.55 1.03 -4.59
N TYR A 75 -6.30 2.34 -4.41
CA TYR A 75 -4.95 2.82 -4.15
C TYR A 75 -4.90 3.80 -2.98
N GLY A 76 -3.77 3.78 -2.28
CA GLY A 76 -3.37 4.76 -1.30
C GLY A 76 -2.15 5.54 -1.75
N VAL A 77 -1.94 6.70 -1.13
CA VAL A 77 -0.77 7.55 -1.35
C VAL A 77 0.26 7.26 -0.28
N LEU A 78 1.51 7.05 -0.68
CA LEU A 78 2.64 6.90 0.22
C LEU A 78 3.33 8.25 0.43
N LEU A 79 3.65 8.54 1.68
CA LEU A 79 4.38 9.74 2.09
C LEU A 79 5.80 9.37 2.53
N GLU A 80 6.76 10.29 2.38
CA GLU A 80 8.17 10.05 2.73
C GLU A 80 8.38 9.62 4.19
N GLU A 81 7.57 10.12 5.12
CA GLU A 81 7.62 9.76 6.54
C GLU A 81 7.00 8.39 6.87
N MET A 82 6.39 7.74 5.90
CA MET A 82 5.93 6.35 6.06
C MET A 82 7.06 5.35 5.89
N ASP A 83 8.15 5.74 5.23
CA ASP A 83 9.35 4.93 5.04
C ASP A 83 10.11 4.79 6.37
N LEU A 84 10.28 3.57 6.84
CA LEU A 84 11.00 3.29 8.10
C LEU A 84 12.50 3.49 7.96
N LYS A 85 13.07 3.32 6.76
CA LYS A 85 14.52 3.51 6.49
C LYS A 85 15.41 2.73 7.45
N GLY A 86 15.02 1.49 7.75
CA GLY A 86 15.72 0.62 8.69
C GLY A 86 15.44 0.93 10.17
N SER A 87 14.60 1.92 10.49
CA SER A 87 14.21 2.18 11.87
C SER A 87 13.20 1.14 12.35
N PRO A 88 13.18 0.80 13.64
CA PRO A 88 12.17 -0.08 14.21
C PRO A 88 10.76 0.50 14.06
N LEU A 89 9.77 -0.40 13.94
CA LEU A 89 8.35 -0.03 13.94
C LEU A 89 7.86 0.16 15.38
N ALA A 90 7.51 1.38 15.74
CA ALA A 90 6.85 1.67 17.01
C ALA A 90 5.38 1.21 16.97
N VAL A 91 5.12 -0.07 17.29
CA VAL A 91 3.78 -0.70 17.21
C VAL A 91 2.74 0.09 18.02
N LYS A 92 3.12 0.60 19.19
CA LYS A 92 2.24 1.40 20.07
C LYS A 92 1.83 2.75 19.48
N SER A 93 2.46 3.21 18.39
CA SER A 93 2.06 4.41 17.67
C SER A 93 0.99 4.15 16.61
N LEU A 94 0.57 2.89 16.46
CA LEU A 94 -0.43 2.40 15.54
C LEU A 94 -1.61 1.78 16.31
N ILE A 95 -2.70 1.50 15.61
CA ILE A 95 -3.94 1.00 16.23
C ILE A 95 -3.97 -0.53 16.21
N HIS A 96 -3.89 -1.14 15.05
CA HIS A 96 -3.85 -2.59 14.85
C HIS A 96 -3.04 -2.96 13.61
N PRO A 97 -1.72 -2.68 13.65
CA PRO A 97 -0.86 -2.82 12.47
C PRO A 97 -0.78 -4.27 11.99
N LYS A 98 -0.76 -4.42 10.68
CA LYS A 98 -0.53 -5.71 10.01
C LYS A 98 0.55 -5.55 8.95
N ALA A 99 1.38 -6.59 8.78
CA ALA A 99 2.37 -6.65 7.71
C ALA A 99 1.81 -7.35 6.48
N GLU A 100 2.06 -6.76 5.31
CA GLU A 100 1.79 -7.32 3.99
C GLU A 100 3.10 -7.45 3.21
N PRO A 101 3.47 -8.66 2.73
CA PRO A 101 4.65 -8.84 1.90
C PRO A 101 4.32 -8.44 0.47
N GLU A 102 5.17 -7.61 -0.12
CA GLU A 102 4.95 -7.01 -1.43
C GLU A 102 6.22 -7.00 -2.29
N ILE A 103 6.06 -6.63 -3.55
CA ILE A 103 7.11 -6.19 -4.44
C ILE A 103 7.00 -4.68 -4.59
N ALA A 104 8.11 -3.98 -4.38
CA ALA A 104 8.24 -2.57 -4.65
C ALA A 104 8.85 -2.33 -6.03
N VAL A 105 8.35 -1.31 -6.72
CA VAL A 105 8.86 -0.84 -8.02
C VAL A 105 9.21 0.64 -7.91
N LEU A 106 10.37 1.04 -8.43
CA LEU A 106 10.78 2.45 -8.54
C LEU A 106 10.85 2.84 -10.02
N LEU A 107 10.13 3.87 -10.40
CA LEU A 107 10.04 4.30 -11.80
C LEU A 107 11.24 5.16 -12.23
N LYS A 108 11.82 4.86 -13.39
CA LYS A 108 12.87 5.66 -14.05
C LYS A 108 12.36 6.65 -15.10
N ALA A 109 11.07 6.55 -15.44
CA ALA A 109 10.39 7.42 -16.41
C ALA A 109 8.94 7.65 -16.03
N ASP A 110 8.34 8.73 -16.55
CA ASP A 110 6.90 8.97 -16.48
C ASP A 110 6.15 7.92 -17.29
N VAL A 111 4.94 7.56 -16.84
CA VAL A 111 4.06 6.61 -17.52
C VAL A 111 2.89 7.37 -18.14
N ALA A 112 2.70 7.24 -19.45
CA ALA A 112 1.56 7.86 -20.14
C ALA A 112 0.21 7.30 -19.62
N PRO A 113 -0.88 8.09 -19.64
CA PRO A 113 -2.19 7.63 -19.16
C PRO A 113 -2.72 6.37 -19.85
N ASP A 114 -2.37 6.18 -21.11
CA ASP A 114 -2.77 5.08 -22.00
C ASP A 114 -1.64 4.08 -22.28
N ALA A 115 -0.56 4.12 -21.48
CA ALA A 115 0.60 3.25 -21.66
C ALA A 115 0.21 1.76 -21.68
N SER A 116 0.76 1.04 -22.64
CA SER A 116 0.70 -0.43 -22.68
C SER A 116 1.48 -1.05 -21.52
N ILE A 117 1.25 -2.33 -21.25
CA ILE A 117 2.00 -3.07 -20.21
C ILE A 117 3.51 -3.06 -20.52
N GLU A 118 3.90 -3.19 -21.77
CA GLU A 118 5.30 -3.15 -22.21
C GLU A 118 5.94 -1.77 -21.95
N GLU A 119 5.21 -0.69 -22.18
CA GLU A 119 5.69 0.67 -21.90
C GLU A 119 5.81 0.91 -20.39
N MET A 120 4.86 0.41 -19.60
CA MET A 120 4.94 0.43 -18.14
C MET A 120 6.15 -0.36 -17.65
N GLU A 121 6.38 -1.56 -18.17
CA GLU A 121 7.54 -2.38 -17.81
C GLU A 121 8.86 -1.66 -18.12
N LYS A 122 8.95 -1.00 -19.27
CA LYS A 122 10.12 -0.18 -19.65
C LYS A 122 10.33 1.02 -18.73
N ALA A 123 9.27 1.54 -18.11
CA ALA A 123 9.37 2.65 -17.15
C ALA A 123 9.92 2.22 -15.77
N ILE A 124 9.96 0.92 -15.47
CA ILE A 124 10.55 0.40 -14.24
C ILE A 124 12.07 0.54 -14.31
N GLY A 125 12.65 1.16 -13.30
CA GLY A 125 14.10 1.28 -13.14
C GLY A 125 14.67 0.28 -12.16
N TRP A 126 13.98 0.04 -11.07
CA TRP A 126 14.41 -0.82 -9.98
C TRP A 126 13.24 -1.57 -9.37
N ILE A 127 13.55 -2.70 -8.74
CA ILE A 127 12.62 -3.57 -8.05
C ILE A 127 13.24 -4.04 -6.73
N ALA A 128 12.42 -4.21 -5.69
CA ALA A 128 12.88 -4.66 -4.37
C ALA A 128 11.79 -5.48 -3.66
N PRO A 129 12.17 -6.33 -2.67
CA PRO A 129 11.21 -6.86 -1.72
C PRO A 129 10.74 -5.75 -0.80
N ALA A 130 9.48 -5.79 -0.36
CA ALA A 130 8.92 -4.78 0.52
C ALA A 130 8.03 -5.39 1.60
N ILE A 131 7.91 -4.68 2.72
CA ILE A 131 6.90 -4.91 3.75
C ILE A 131 6.06 -3.64 3.82
N GLU A 132 4.77 -3.73 3.47
CA GLU A 132 3.82 -2.67 3.81
C GLU A 132 3.24 -2.94 5.20
N ILE A 133 3.11 -1.88 5.99
CA ILE A 133 2.37 -1.91 7.25
C ILE A 133 1.06 -1.16 7.02
N ILE A 134 -0.02 -1.92 7.04
CA ILE A 134 -1.36 -1.37 7.02
C ILE A 134 -1.89 -1.23 8.44
N ASP A 135 -2.60 -0.13 8.70
CA ASP A 135 -3.20 0.15 10.00
C ASP A 135 -4.55 0.85 9.78
N SER A 136 -5.65 0.09 9.83
CA SER A 136 -6.98 0.70 9.68
C SER A 136 -7.31 1.55 10.89
N ARG A 137 -7.82 2.75 10.67
CA ARG A 137 -8.30 3.61 11.76
C ARG A 137 -9.67 3.22 12.26
N TYR A 138 -10.32 2.25 11.63
CA TYR A 138 -11.67 1.81 12.00
C TYR A 138 -11.64 0.65 12.98
N LYS A 139 -12.56 0.71 13.96
CA LYS A 139 -12.72 -0.28 15.01
C LYS A 139 -12.79 -1.71 14.48
N ASP A 140 -12.04 -2.62 15.12
CA ASP A 140 -11.93 -4.04 14.76
C ASP A 140 -11.44 -4.29 13.32
N PHE A 141 -10.78 -3.31 12.69
CA PHE A 141 -10.39 -3.38 11.27
C PHE A 141 -11.59 -3.58 10.32
N LYS A 142 -12.79 -3.08 10.71
CA LYS A 142 -14.02 -3.24 9.94
C LYS A 142 -14.42 -1.95 9.26
N PHE A 143 -14.56 -1.99 7.95
CA PHE A 143 -14.88 -0.83 7.12
C PHE A 143 -15.69 -1.21 5.89
N THR A 144 -16.33 -0.24 5.27
CA THR A 144 -16.87 -0.34 3.91
C THR A 144 -15.85 0.18 2.90
N MET A 145 -16.11 0.01 1.60
CA MET A 145 -15.23 0.53 0.56
C MET A 145 -15.01 2.05 0.65
N PRO A 146 -16.04 2.89 0.80
CA PRO A 146 -15.81 4.32 0.99
C PRO A 146 -14.99 4.65 2.24
N ASP A 147 -15.17 3.91 3.34
CA ASP A 147 -14.39 4.12 4.56
C ASP A 147 -12.89 3.90 4.31
N VAL A 148 -12.51 2.74 3.77
CA VAL A 148 -11.08 2.40 3.58
C VAL A 148 -10.41 3.32 2.58
N VAL A 149 -11.10 3.74 1.52
CA VAL A 149 -10.55 4.70 0.55
C VAL A 149 -10.34 6.06 1.19
N ALA A 150 -11.31 6.58 1.95
CA ALA A 150 -11.17 7.85 2.67
C ALA A 150 -10.02 7.82 3.69
N ASP A 151 -9.73 6.64 4.26
CA ASP A 151 -8.65 6.37 5.21
C ASP A 151 -7.32 6.01 4.51
N ASN A 152 -7.09 6.57 3.32
CA ASN A 152 -5.89 6.33 2.52
C ASN A 152 -5.54 4.84 2.37
N CYS A 153 -6.54 4.01 2.18
CA CYS A 153 -6.40 2.55 2.02
C CYS A 153 -5.61 1.87 3.14
N SER A 154 -5.80 2.35 4.39
CA SER A 154 -5.10 1.87 5.58
C SER A 154 -3.58 2.03 5.54
N SER A 155 -3.02 2.82 4.65
CA SER A 155 -1.57 3.04 4.58
C SER A 155 -1.05 3.61 5.89
N ALA A 156 0.07 3.06 6.40
CA ALA A 156 0.68 3.53 7.65
C ALA A 156 2.21 3.66 7.55
N LYS A 157 2.91 2.56 7.30
CA LYS A 157 4.38 2.53 7.17
C LYS A 157 4.79 1.53 6.08
N TYR A 158 6.05 1.59 5.66
CA TYR A 158 6.66 0.58 4.80
C TYR A 158 8.16 0.49 5.04
N GLU A 159 8.75 -0.64 4.66
CA GLU A 159 10.18 -0.87 4.60
C GLU A 159 10.52 -1.51 3.27
N ILE A 160 11.56 -1.03 2.61
CA ILE A 160 12.03 -1.52 1.31
C ILE A 160 13.40 -2.17 1.50
N GLY A 161 13.57 -3.36 0.91
CA GLY A 161 14.86 -4.03 0.86
C GLY A 161 15.82 -3.41 -0.15
N GLU A 162 16.87 -4.14 -0.48
CA GLU A 162 17.85 -3.67 -1.47
C GLU A 162 17.23 -3.53 -2.86
N TRP A 163 17.43 -2.38 -3.49
CA TRP A 163 16.99 -2.10 -4.85
C TRP A 163 17.87 -2.79 -5.89
N LEU A 164 17.29 -3.64 -6.71
CA LEU A 164 17.95 -4.26 -7.85
C LEU A 164 17.54 -3.57 -9.16
N PRO A 165 18.48 -3.35 -10.10
CA PRO A 165 18.14 -2.84 -11.43
C PRO A 165 17.15 -3.75 -12.16
N TYR A 166 16.15 -3.17 -12.82
CA TYR A 166 15.18 -3.91 -13.61
C TYR A 166 15.33 -3.61 -15.11
N PRO A 167 15.23 -4.61 -16.02
CA PRO A 167 14.90 -6.03 -15.75
C PRO A 167 16.08 -6.82 -15.17
N ILE A 168 15.76 -7.85 -14.37
CA ILE A 168 16.75 -8.81 -13.87
C ILE A 168 17.01 -9.85 -14.95
N LYS A 169 18.29 -10.05 -15.30
CA LYS A 169 18.65 -11.01 -16.36
C LYS A 169 18.16 -12.44 -16.04
N GLY A 170 17.32 -12.97 -16.93
CA GLY A 170 16.81 -14.34 -16.82
C GLY A 170 15.72 -14.54 -15.78
N VAL A 171 15.16 -13.46 -15.21
CA VAL A 171 14.06 -13.52 -14.23
C VAL A 171 12.91 -12.65 -14.72
N HIS A 172 11.74 -13.24 -14.89
CA HIS A 172 10.52 -12.50 -15.14
C HIS A 172 9.83 -12.16 -13.79
N ILE A 173 9.26 -10.96 -13.68
CA ILE A 173 8.63 -10.48 -12.43
C ILE A 173 7.57 -11.45 -11.87
N ASN A 174 6.87 -12.19 -12.73
CA ASN A 174 5.85 -13.17 -12.35
C ASN A 174 6.44 -14.47 -11.74
N GLU A 175 7.75 -14.71 -11.88
CA GLU A 175 8.45 -15.89 -11.32
C GLU A 175 8.93 -15.66 -9.88
N ILE A 176 8.75 -14.44 -9.39
CA ILE A 176 9.10 -14.09 -8.02
C ILE A 176 8.11 -14.76 -7.07
N THR A 177 8.65 -15.40 -6.04
CA THR A 177 7.89 -15.92 -4.90
C THR A 177 8.33 -15.19 -3.63
N VAL A 178 7.38 -15.01 -2.73
CA VAL A 178 7.57 -14.22 -1.51
C VAL A 178 7.14 -15.05 -0.30
N LYS A 179 7.96 -15.03 0.76
CA LYS A 179 7.68 -15.66 2.06
C LYS A 179 7.64 -14.59 3.14
N LEU A 180 6.59 -14.62 3.95
CA LEU A 180 6.46 -13.79 5.15
C LEU A 180 6.78 -14.64 6.38
N LEU A 181 7.78 -14.23 7.13
CA LEU A 181 8.18 -14.85 8.38
C LEU A 181 7.96 -13.86 9.54
N ILE A 182 7.52 -14.37 10.69
CA ILE A 182 7.49 -13.63 11.96
C ILE A 182 8.22 -14.47 12.99
N ASN A 183 9.23 -13.89 13.62
CA ASN A 183 10.09 -14.56 14.61
C ASN A 183 10.74 -15.84 14.06
N GLY A 184 11.09 -15.85 12.77
CA GLY A 184 11.69 -16.98 12.07
C GLY A 184 10.70 -18.07 11.64
N GLU A 185 9.43 -17.95 12.00
CA GLU A 185 8.38 -18.89 11.61
C GLU A 185 7.70 -18.43 10.30
N LEU A 186 7.59 -19.32 9.31
CA LEU A 186 6.86 -19.05 8.07
C LEU A 186 5.37 -18.89 8.36
N LYS A 187 4.81 -17.71 8.07
CA LYS A 187 3.39 -17.38 8.27
C LYS A 187 2.59 -17.47 6.99
N ALA A 188 3.19 -17.08 5.86
CA ALA A 188 2.53 -17.14 4.57
C ALA A 188 3.57 -17.16 3.44
N GLU A 189 3.20 -17.73 2.29
CA GLU A 189 3.99 -17.63 1.06
C GLU A 189 3.06 -17.57 -0.15
N GLY A 190 3.54 -16.96 -1.23
CA GLY A 190 2.78 -16.83 -2.47
C GLY A 190 3.63 -16.36 -3.64
N PRO A 191 3.14 -16.59 -4.86
CA PRO A 191 3.77 -16.08 -6.07
C PRO A 191 3.37 -14.62 -6.33
N ALA A 192 4.22 -13.86 -6.99
CA ALA A 192 3.94 -12.49 -7.42
C ALA A 192 2.64 -12.40 -8.26
N THR A 193 2.28 -13.46 -8.96
CA THR A 193 1.03 -13.55 -9.74
C THR A 193 -0.25 -13.54 -8.89
N ALA A 194 -0.16 -13.67 -7.56
CA ALA A 194 -1.29 -13.45 -6.66
C ALA A 194 -1.85 -12.03 -6.77
N VAL A 195 -1.00 -11.07 -7.17
CA VAL A 195 -1.36 -9.69 -7.42
C VAL A 195 -1.94 -9.54 -8.82
N LEU A 196 -3.26 -9.58 -8.96
CA LEU A 196 -3.99 -9.40 -10.24
C LEU A 196 -3.53 -10.30 -11.40
N GLY A 197 -2.79 -11.39 -11.14
CA GLY A 197 -2.14 -12.23 -12.15
C GLY A 197 -0.75 -11.76 -12.56
N SER A 198 -0.36 -10.51 -12.26
CA SER A 198 0.98 -9.94 -12.46
C SER A 198 1.13 -8.61 -11.73
N PRO A 199 2.27 -8.32 -11.09
CA PRO A 199 2.57 -6.98 -10.58
C PRO A 199 2.50 -5.89 -11.66
N LEU A 200 2.79 -6.20 -12.93
CA LEU A 200 2.65 -5.26 -14.04
C LEU A 200 1.18 -4.86 -14.29
N LEU A 201 0.24 -5.79 -14.09
CA LEU A 201 -1.19 -5.48 -14.16
C LEU A 201 -1.62 -4.56 -13.02
N SER A 202 -1.03 -4.72 -11.84
CA SER A 202 -1.26 -3.80 -10.72
C SER A 202 -0.79 -2.36 -11.05
N LEU A 203 0.40 -2.22 -11.64
CA LEU A 203 0.88 -0.91 -12.10
C LEU A 203 -0.08 -0.29 -13.13
N ARG A 204 -0.59 -1.09 -14.05
CA ARG A 204 -1.57 -0.63 -15.05
C ARG A 204 -2.86 -0.14 -14.41
N GLU A 205 -3.42 -0.89 -13.47
CA GLU A 205 -4.63 -0.47 -12.75
C GLU A 205 -4.39 0.80 -11.93
N GLN A 206 -3.20 0.95 -11.34
CA GLN A 206 -2.78 2.19 -10.67
C GLN A 206 -2.79 3.37 -11.66
N GLN A 207 -2.15 3.22 -12.83
CA GLN A 207 -2.10 4.27 -13.85
C GLN A 207 -3.50 4.63 -14.34
N LEU A 208 -4.36 3.65 -14.62
CA LEU A 208 -5.74 3.88 -15.05
C LEU A 208 -6.56 4.63 -13.97
N SER A 209 -6.34 4.30 -12.71
CA SER A 209 -7.02 4.97 -11.59
C SER A 209 -6.56 6.41 -11.44
N LEU A 210 -5.26 6.67 -11.57
CA LEU A 210 -4.71 8.02 -11.56
C LEU A 210 -5.16 8.84 -12.76
N ALA A 211 -5.22 8.25 -13.96
CA ALA A 211 -5.68 8.92 -15.17
C ALA A 211 -7.13 9.43 -15.06
N LYS A 212 -8.02 8.65 -14.42
CA LYS A 212 -9.39 9.09 -14.10
C LYS A 212 -9.43 10.32 -13.19
N ALA A 213 -8.40 10.49 -12.35
CA ALA A 213 -8.25 11.65 -11.48
C ALA A 213 -7.42 12.80 -12.12
N GLY A 214 -7.09 12.70 -13.41
CA GLY A 214 -6.28 13.69 -14.13
C GLY A 214 -4.79 13.66 -13.74
N ALA A 215 -4.31 12.57 -13.15
CA ALA A 215 -2.93 12.37 -12.73
C ALA A 215 -2.27 11.22 -13.50
N GLN A 216 -0.97 11.03 -13.31
CA GLN A 216 -0.21 9.93 -13.89
C GLN A 216 0.96 9.54 -13.00
N LEU A 217 1.46 8.32 -13.16
CA LEU A 217 2.69 7.86 -12.54
C LEU A 217 3.90 8.61 -13.09
N LYS A 218 4.78 9.05 -12.19
CA LYS A 218 5.94 9.88 -12.50
C LYS A 218 7.25 9.19 -12.19
N LYS A 219 8.28 9.57 -12.92
CA LYS A 219 9.67 9.21 -12.60
C LYS A 219 9.99 9.49 -11.14
N GLY A 220 10.67 8.55 -10.49
CA GLY A 220 11.08 8.64 -9.09
C GLY A 220 10.01 8.22 -8.08
N GLN A 221 8.79 7.89 -8.53
CA GLN A 221 7.76 7.39 -7.63
C GLN A 221 7.95 5.90 -7.32
N LEU A 222 7.74 5.56 -6.06
CA LEU A 222 7.65 4.21 -5.52
C LEU A 222 6.24 3.68 -5.74
N ILE A 223 6.12 2.42 -6.16
CA ILE A 223 4.85 1.71 -6.21
C ILE A 223 4.97 0.41 -5.40
N LEU A 224 4.15 0.27 -4.38
CA LEU A 224 3.89 -1.02 -3.72
C LEU A 224 2.78 -1.72 -4.50
N THR A 225 3.09 -2.90 -5.04
CA THR A 225 2.25 -3.51 -6.08
C THR A 225 1.01 -4.22 -5.55
N GLY A 226 0.91 -4.38 -4.24
CA GLY A 226 -0.19 -5.06 -3.56
C GLY A 226 0.26 -6.31 -2.84
N ALA A 227 -0.46 -6.66 -1.78
CA ALA A 227 -0.16 -7.80 -0.92
C ALA A 227 -0.19 -9.13 -1.68
N ILE A 228 0.92 -9.87 -1.64
CA ILE A 228 1.08 -11.19 -2.27
C ILE A 228 0.41 -12.27 -1.44
N THR A 229 0.31 -12.07 -0.12
CA THR A 229 -0.33 -12.99 0.81
C THR A 229 -1.36 -12.28 1.70
N VAL A 230 -1.92 -13.00 2.67
CA VAL A 230 -2.75 -12.40 3.71
C VAL A 230 -1.90 -11.54 4.65
N ALA A 231 -2.49 -10.44 5.14
CA ALA A 231 -1.86 -9.57 6.13
C ALA A 231 -1.77 -10.24 7.51
N MET A 232 -0.63 -10.13 8.18
CA MET A 232 -0.39 -10.70 9.51
C MET A 232 -0.31 -9.62 10.59
N MET A 233 -1.07 -9.79 11.67
CA MET A 233 -1.06 -8.89 12.83
C MET A 233 0.33 -8.84 13.46
N LEU A 234 0.74 -7.66 13.90
CA LEU A 234 2.03 -7.41 14.54
C LEU A 234 1.88 -7.10 16.03
N ALA A 235 2.86 -7.55 16.80
CA ALA A 235 2.99 -7.25 18.23
C ALA A 235 4.37 -6.66 18.54
N PRO A 236 4.49 -5.90 19.65
CA PRO A 236 5.80 -5.48 20.13
C PRO A 236 6.72 -6.68 20.36
N GLY A 237 7.97 -6.59 19.94
CA GLY A 237 8.96 -7.66 20.00
C GLY A 237 9.05 -8.53 18.74
N ASP A 238 8.07 -8.48 17.83
CA ASP A 238 8.13 -9.26 16.60
C ASP A 238 9.28 -8.82 15.68
N LEU A 239 9.97 -9.79 15.09
CA LEU A 239 10.85 -9.60 13.94
C LEU A 239 10.11 -10.09 12.69
N VAL A 240 9.66 -9.15 11.86
CA VAL A 240 9.02 -9.44 10.58
C VAL A 240 10.08 -9.53 9.51
N ARG A 241 10.02 -10.55 8.66
CA ARG A 241 10.94 -10.71 7.53
C ARG A 241 10.19 -11.17 6.29
N VAL A 242 10.54 -10.59 5.16
CA VAL A 242 10.10 -11.01 3.84
C VAL A 242 11.31 -11.52 3.08
N ASP A 243 11.26 -12.79 2.66
CA ASP A 243 12.25 -13.41 1.79
C ASP A 243 11.68 -13.62 0.40
N THR A 244 12.51 -13.44 -0.61
CA THR A 244 12.15 -13.72 -2.01
C THR A 244 13.17 -14.64 -2.67
N ASN A 245 12.76 -15.35 -3.71
CA ASN A 245 13.68 -16.22 -4.45
C ASN A 245 14.70 -15.45 -5.34
N HIS A 246 14.43 -14.18 -5.68
CA HIS A 246 15.26 -13.42 -6.64
C HIS A 246 15.65 -12.01 -6.20
N LEU A 247 14.94 -11.41 -5.22
CA LEU A 247 15.16 -10.02 -4.82
C LEU A 247 15.90 -9.87 -3.48
N GLY A 248 16.29 -10.99 -2.83
CA GLY A 248 16.84 -10.94 -1.48
C GLY A 248 15.75 -10.84 -0.42
N SER A 249 15.98 -10.08 0.65
CA SER A 249 15.09 -9.99 1.80
C SER A 249 15.03 -8.58 2.39
N VAL A 250 13.98 -8.34 3.17
CA VAL A 250 13.78 -7.14 3.98
C VAL A 250 13.20 -7.52 5.34
N SER A 251 13.50 -6.75 6.39
CA SER A 251 12.99 -7.03 7.73
C SER A 251 12.68 -5.77 8.52
N ILE A 252 11.72 -5.89 9.45
CA ILE A 252 11.31 -4.83 10.39
C ILE A 252 11.36 -5.41 11.80
N GLN A 253 12.02 -4.71 12.74
CA GLN A 253 11.91 -4.96 14.16
C GLN A 253 10.74 -4.16 14.72
N CYS A 254 9.81 -4.82 15.43
CA CYS A 254 8.69 -4.19 16.13
C CYS A 254 9.07 -3.83 17.58
N GLU A 255 8.74 -2.61 18.05
CA GLU A 255 8.96 -2.11 19.40
C GLU A 255 7.66 -1.67 20.09
#